data_ad9ed82da514e08082fe03214078e30e
#
_entry.id   ad9ed82da514e08082fe03214078e30e
#
_cell.length_a   1.000
_cell.length_b   1.000
_cell.length_c   1.000
_cell.angle_alpha   90.00
_cell.angle_beta   90.00
_cell.angle_gamma   90.00
#
_symmetry.space_group_name_H-M   'P 1'
#
loop_
_entity.id
_entity.type
_entity.pdbx_description
1 polymer ?
#
loop_
_entity_poly.entity_id
_entity_poly.type
_entity_poly.pdbx_seq_one_letter_code
_entity_poly.pdbx_strand_id
1 'polypeptide(L)'
;MPPDRELMFEALPEPVVRVLSTIANAGHEVALVGGCVRDRLLGIALDDWDAATSARPEEVAALFGDATWENRFGTVTIGASAAVEVTSYRTEGGYRDQRRPDEVRFGVSLTHDLARRDFTVNAMAWVPTDLAAGKGLVLDPFGGASDLAHRLLRTVGDPRQRFGEDALRLIRAGRFAGRFEMMIEPETEAAIVELAPTVATVSSERVRDELLRILERDPRPSRALAVLERLGLLKVILPELAALRAIPQAKALPGDALDHTLAAVDAARVDARLAALLHDVGKATTLADGHFIGHDKVGADLALTVLARLRVPGSLAARTVGVVREHMYAYDDAWTDAAVRRFIRRTADVDRALLFALRRADNAASGVGSHGEENQAELEARIARELERQPELLLYRRLAIDGHDLQRELGLPPGPEIGAVLDRLTEAVLDDPALNEASTLVELARQW
;
A
#
# COMPACT_ATOMS: atom_id res chain seq x y z
N MET A 1 18.35 26.30 -25.64
CA MET A 1 18.06 25.98 -24.23
C MET A 1 17.31 27.16 -23.65
N PRO A 2 16.17 26.98 -22.98
CA PRO A 2 15.64 28.06 -22.16
C PRO A 2 16.69 28.38 -21.09
N PRO A 3 16.83 29.65 -20.67
CA PRO A 3 17.78 30.04 -19.63
C PRO A 3 17.45 29.27 -18.35
N ASP A 4 18.50 28.88 -17.60
CA ASP A 4 18.38 28.25 -16.29
C ASP A 4 17.40 29.04 -15.43
N ARG A 5 16.29 28.39 -15.03
CA ARG A 5 15.23 29.04 -14.28
C ARG A 5 15.66 29.13 -12.82
N GLU A 6 15.68 30.33 -12.27
CA GLU A 6 15.89 30.51 -10.83
C GLU A 6 14.74 29.85 -10.05
N LEU A 7 15.07 29.01 -9.06
CA LEU A 7 14.14 28.38 -8.14
C LEU A 7 14.62 28.59 -6.72
N MET A 8 13.69 29.00 -5.86
CA MET A 8 13.97 29.22 -4.45
C MET A 8 13.29 28.10 -3.62
N PHE A 9 14.04 27.51 -2.70
CA PHE A 9 13.53 26.70 -1.59
C PHE A 9 13.48 27.61 -0.35
N GLU A 10 12.29 28.06 0.04
CA GLU A 10 12.08 29.06 1.11
C GLU A 10 12.63 28.63 2.47
N ALA A 11 12.70 27.31 2.73
CA ALA A 11 13.28 26.73 3.92
C ALA A 11 13.84 25.33 3.60
N LEU A 12 15.13 25.25 3.32
CA LEU A 12 15.80 23.95 3.29
C LEU A 12 15.98 23.44 4.73
N PRO A 13 15.61 22.17 5.02
CA PRO A 13 15.91 21.58 6.33
C PRO A 13 17.41 21.63 6.64
N GLU A 14 17.76 21.88 7.90
CA GLU A 14 19.14 21.93 8.34
C GLU A 14 19.97 20.71 7.93
N PRO A 15 19.48 19.44 8.01
CA PRO A 15 20.22 18.30 7.52
C PRO A 15 20.56 18.37 6.03
N VAL A 16 19.65 18.89 5.20
CA VAL A 16 19.89 19.06 3.76
C VAL A 16 20.97 20.11 3.51
N VAL A 17 20.88 21.26 4.18
CA VAL A 17 21.91 22.33 4.08
C VAL A 17 23.26 21.79 4.51
N ARG A 18 23.32 21.05 5.63
CA ARG A 18 24.56 20.40 6.12
C ARG A 18 25.18 19.51 5.06
N VAL A 19 24.36 18.63 4.45
CA VAL A 19 24.84 17.67 3.45
C VAL A 19 25.37 18.40 2.22
N LEU A 20 24.58 19.31 1.65
CA LEU A 20 24.99 20.05 0.45
C LEU A 20 26.23 20.91 0.70
N SER A 21 26.29 21.62 1.83
CA SER A 21 27.46 22.49 2.15
C SER A 21 28.73 21.69 2.43
N THR A 22 28.60 20.52 3.12
CA THR A 22 29.77 19.68 3.42
C THR A 22 30.40 19.14 2.13
N ILE A 23 29.55 18.64 1.20
CA ILE A 23 30.03 18.11 -0.09
C ILE A 23 30.64 19.23 -0.94
N ALA A 24 29.98 20.38 -1.02
CA ALA A 24 30.49 21.54 -1.79
C ALA A 24 31.80 22.06 -1.21
N ASN A 25 31.95 22.16 0.11
CA ASN A 25 33.19 22.61 0.79
C ASN A 25 34.35 21.61 0.61
N ALA A 26 34.05 20.34 0.36
CA ALA A 26 35.05 19.33 0.00
C ALA A 26 35.49 19.42 -1.48
N GLY A 27 34.97 20.39 -2.25
CA GLY A 27 35.33 20.64 -3.64
C GLY A 27 34.58 19.82 -4.69
N HIS A 28 33.48 19.20 -4.29
CA HIS A 28 32.63 18.39 -5.20
C HIS A 28 31.40 19.16 -5.65
N GLU A 29 30.96 18.92 -6.88
CA GLU A 29 29.65 19.37 -7.35
C GLU A 29 28.56 18.64 -6.57
N VAL A 30 27.47 19.35 -6.24
CA VAL A 30 26.30 18.77 -5.60
C VAL A 30 25.03 19.52 -6.02
N ALA A 31 23.94 18.78 -6.23
CA ALA A 31 22.64 19.33 -6.60
C ALA A 31 21.52 18.49 -5.95
N LEU A 32 20.38 19.11 -5.65
CA LEU A 32 19.15 18.37 -5.40
C LEU A 32 18.58 17.87 -6.74
N VAL A 33 17.99 16.66 -6.77
CA VAL A 33 17.60 16.04 -8.03
C VAL A 33 16.26 15.28 -7.92
N GLY A 34 15.58 15.12 -9.03
CA GLY A 34 14.47 14.20 -9.13
C GLY A 34 13.19 14.67 -8.44
N GLY A 35 12.68 13.84 -7.51
CA GLY A 35 11.40 14.05 -6.85
C GLY A 35 11.29 15.38 -6.12
N CYS A 36 12.27 15.77 -5.37
CA CYS A 36 12.24 17.02 -4.60
C CYS A 36 12.19 18.27 -5.49
N VAL A 37 12.86 18.27 -6.66
CA VAL A 37 12.79 19.40 -7.62
C VAL A 37 11.40 19.46 -8.28
N ARG A 38 10.87 18.30 -8.71
CA ARG A 38 9.51 18.20 -9.27
C ARG A 38 8.46 18.68 -8.27
N ASP A 39 8.49 18.15 -7.05
CA ASP A 39 7.47 18.44 -6.04
C ASP A 39 7.53 19.89 -5.59
N ARG A 40 8.74 20.50 -5.51
CA ARG A 40 8.89 21.95 -5.29
C ARG A 40 8.28 22.78 -6.41
N LEU A 41 8.46 22.38 -7.68
CA LEU A 41 7.87 23.07 -8.83
C LEU A 41 6.34 22.96 -8.85
N LEU A 42 5.78 21.86 -8.30
CA LEU A 42 4.34 21.67 -8.13
C LEU A 42 3.76 22.33 -6.88
N GLY A 43 4.57 22.88 -5.99
CA GLY A 43 4.15 23.43 -4.70
C GLY A 43 3.68 22.36 -3.71
N ILE A 44 4.16 21.12 -3.85
CA ILE A 44 3.86 19.99 -2.97
C ILE A 44 4.88 19.96 -1.84
N ALA A 45 4.44 19.60 -0.63
CA ALA A 45 5.32 19.41 0.52
C ALA A 45 6.35 18.30 0.23
N LEU A 46 7.58 18.52 0.72
CA LEU A 46 8.71 17.65 0.46
C LEU A 46 8.97 16.76 1.69
N ASP A 47 8.96 15.47 1.47
CA ASP A 47 9.23 14.45 2.50
C ASP A 47 10.57 13.75 2.27
N ASP A 48 10.97 13.57 1.01
CA ASP A 48 12.17 12.84 0.61
C ASP A 48 13.17 13.81 -0.07
N TRP A 49 14.45 13.75 0.30
CA TRP A 49 15.51 14.61 -0.22
C TRP A 49 16.58 13.79 -0.92
N ASP A 50 16.62 13.91 -2.24
CA ASP A 50 17.62 13.27 -3.10
C ASP A 50 18.65 14.30 -3.56
N ALA A 51 19.91 14.03 -3.32
CA ALA A 51 21.03 14.79 -3.86
C ALA A 51 21.85 13.93 -4.82
N ALA A 52 22.48 14.58 -5.78
CA ALA A 52 23.47 13.96 -6.66
C ALA A 52 24.77 14.74 -6.60
N THR A 53 25.92 14.05 -6.70
CA THR A 53 27.26 14.67 -6.56
C THR A 53 28.29 14.08 -7.50
N SER A 54 29.34 14.85 -7.82
CA SER A 54 30.53 14.37 -8.51
C SER A 54 31.45 13.52 -7.62
N ALA A 55 31.28 13.56 -6.29
CA ALA A 55 32.05 12.74 -5.37
C ALA A 55 31.73 11.26 -5.54
N ARG A 56 32.71 10.39 -5.36
CA ARG A 56 32.49 8.94 -5.33
C ARG A 56 31.82 8.51 -4.03
N PRO A 57 31.14 7.35 -3.99
CA PRO A 57 30.44 6.90 -2.78
C PRO A 57 31.34 6.81 -1.55
N GLU A 58 32.59 6.38 -1.74
CA GLU A 58 33.58 6.28 -0.65
C GLU A 58 33.96 7.66 -0.11
N GLU A 59 34.09 8.65 -1.01
CA GLU A 59 34.39 10.03 -0.64
C GLU A 59 33.23 10.65 0.14
N VAL A 60 31.98 10.42 -0.35
CA VAL A 60 30.77 10.85 0.37
C VAL A 60 30.71 10.21 1.77
N ALA A 61 30.90 8.90 1.88
CA ALA A 61 30.85 8.19 3.15
C ALA A 61 31.92 8.70 4.13
N ALA A 62 33.11 9.09 3.65
CA ALA A 62 34.18 9.61 4.48
C ALA A 62 33.90 11.01 5.04
N LEU A 63 33.02 11.80 4.39
CA LEU A 63 32.65 13.15 4.85
C LEU A 63 31.68 13.17 6.02
N PHE A 64 30.95 12.04 6.28
CA PHE A 64 29.89 12.03 7.27
C PHE A 64 30.02 10.82 8.21
N GLY A 65 30.03 11.09 9.53
CA GLY A 65 30.11 10.05 10.55
C GLY A 65 28.81 9.26 10.75
N ASP A 66 27.70 9.75 10.19
CA ASP A 66 26.36 9.16 10.22
C ASP A 66 25.92 8.61 8.84
N ALA A 67 26.89 8.39 7.94
CA ALA A 67 26.63 7.83 6.61
C ALA A 67 26.46 6.31 6.65
N THR A 68 25.45 5.83 5.92
CA THR A 68 25.27 4.39 5.66
C THR A 68 25.38 4.14 4.16
N TRP A 69 26.30 3.26 3.78
CA TRP A 69 26.51 2.88 2.39
C TRP A 69 26.50 1.36 2.25
N GLU A 70 25.41 0.85 1.72
CA GLU A 70 25.19 -0.60 1.64
C GLU A 70 25.23 -1.16 0.21
N ASN A 71 25.28 -0.31 -0.81
CA ASN A 71 25.12 -0.79 -2.17
C ASN A 71 26.20 -0.30 -3.14
N ARG A 72 26.54 -1.18 -4.09
CA ARG A 72 27.45 -0.93 -5.20
C ARG A 72 26.94 0.08 -6.24
N PHE A 73 25.70 0.58 -6.06
CA PHE A 73 25.09 1.52 -7.00
C PHE A 73 25.36 2.98 -6.66
N GLY A 74 26.14 3.25 -5.61
CA GLY A 74 26.65 4.57 -5.34
C GLY A 74 25.67 5.51 -4.65
N THR A 75 24.66 4.98 -3.96
CA THR A 75 23.79 5.78 -3.08
C THR A 75 24.26 5.66 -1.64
N VAL A 76 24.50 6.80 -0.98
CA VAL A 76 24.87 6.92 0.43
C VAL A 76 23.73 7.62 1.15
N THR A 77 23.21 7.01 2.20
CA THR A 77 22.18 7.61 3.05
C THR A 77 22.84 8.31 4.23
N ILE A 78 22.52 9.57 4.47
CA ILE A 78 23.11 10.39 5.53
C ILE A 78 22.00 10.81 6.50
N GLY A 79 22.19 10.49 7.80
CA GLY A 79 21.23 10.75 8.87
C GLY A 79 20.20 9.64 9.06
N ALA A 80 19.64 9.54 10.28
CA ALA A 80 18.69 8.51 10.67
C ALA A 80 17.22 8.93 10.59
N SER A 81 16.89 10.18 10.92
CA SER A 81 15.50 10.67 11.06
C SER A 81 15.04 11.66 10.00
N ALA A 82 15.97 12.28 9.28
CA ALA A 82 15.74 13.14 8.12
C ALA A 82 16.80 12.80 7.09
N ALA A 83 16.74 11.57 6.60
CA ALA A 83 17.74 10.99 5.73
C ALA A 83 17.80 11.76 4.39
N VAL A 84 19.01 12.13 3.98
CA VAL A 84 19.29 12.63 2.65
C VAL A 84 19.97 11.52 1.87
N GLU A 85 19.39 11.13 0.75
CA GLU A 85 19.99 10.15 -0.15
C GLU A 85 20.93 10.89 -1.13
N VAL A 86 22.22 10.58 -1.06
CA VAL A 86 23.25 11.15 -1.94
C VAL A 86 23.71 10.10 -2.93
N THR A 87 23.50 10.35 -4.22
CA THR A 87 23.92 9.46 -5.30
C THR A 87 25.07 10.08 -6.08
N SER A 88 26.16 9.32 -6.28
CA SER A 88 27.27 9.76 -7.14
C SER A 88 26.82 9.79 -8.61
N TYR A 89 27.24 10.82 -9.35
CA TYR A 89 26.97 10.92 -10.79
C TYR A 89 27.48 9.66 -11.50
N ARG A 90 26.61 9.03 -12.23
CA ARG A 90 26.94 7.78 -12.93
C ARG A 90 26.22 7.63 -14.26
N THR A 91 26.84 6.87 -15.15
CA THR A 91 26.15 6.25 -16.28
C THR A 91 26.00 4.77 -16.03
N GLU A 92 25.01 4.21 -16.64
CA GLU A 92 24.66 2.80 -16.53
C GLU A 92 24.67 2.20 -17.93
N GLY A 93 25.21 0.98 -18.09
CA GLY A 93 25.28 0.29 -19.37
C GLY A 93 25.11 -1.21 -19.21
N GLY A 94 24.50 -1.84 -20.25
CA GLY A 94 24.19 -3.27 -20.25
C GLY A 94 23.16 -3.65 -19.18
N TYR A 95 22.03 -4.20 -19.59
CA TYR A 95 20.96 -4.61 -18.67
C TYR A 95 20.48 -6.01 -19.07
N ARG A 96 21.32 -7.04 -18.81
CA ARG A 96 21.00 -8.42 -19.20
C ARG A 96 19.82 -9.00 -18.43
N ASP A 97 19.65 -8.57 -17.20
CA ASP A 97 18.57 -9.02 -16.31
C ASP A 97 17.38 -8.05 -16.22
N GLN A 98 17.34 -7.00 -17.06
CA GLN A 98 16.32 -5.93 -17.07
C GLN A 98 16.10 -5.29 -15.68
N ARG A 99 17.14 -5.30 -14.84
CA ARG A 99 17.06 -4.80 -13.46
C ARG A 99 18.29 -4.03 -13.04
N ARG A 100 19.47 -4.59 -13.32
CA ARG A 100 20.74 -4.04 -12.85
C ARG A 100 21.63 -3.75 -14.03
N PRO A 101 22.27 -2.57 -14.05
CA PRO A 101 23.28 -2.31 -15.05
C PRO A 101 24.45 -3.30 -14.87
N ASP A 102 24.90 -3.90 -15.96
CA ASP A 102 26.08 -4.75 -15.94
C ASP A 102 27.33 -3.91 -15.63
N GLU A 103 27.33 -2.64 -16.03
CA GLU A 103 28.42 -1.70 -15.85
C GLU A 103 27.90 -0.38 -15.26
N VAL A 104 28.53 0.10 -14.19
CA VAL A 104 28.32 1.43 -13.60
C VAL A 104 29.62 2.21 -13.70
N ARG A 105 29.59 3.36 -14.35
CA ARG A 105 30.73 4.27 -14.45
C ARG A 105 30.44 5.55 -13.70
N PHE A 106 31.30 5.84 -12.72
CA PHE A 106 31.31 7.10 -11.98
C PHE A 106 32.18 8.15 -12.67
N GLY A 107 32.09 9.41 -12.22
CA GLY A 107 32.93 10.50 -12.75
C GLY A 107 32.38 11.09 -14.05
N VAL A 108 31.09 10.98 -14.28
CA VAL A 108 30.37 11.63 -15.39
C VAL A 108 29.78 12.97 -14.96
N SER A 109 29.25 13.76 -15.89
CA SER A 109 28.57 15.02 -15.57
C SER A 109 27.16 14.80 -15.00
N LEU A 110 26.65 15.80 -14.29
CA LEU A 110 25.25 15.81 -13.81
C LEU A 110 24.25 15.57 -14.93
N THR A 111 24.46 16.12 -16.14
CA THR A 111 23.57 15.90 -17.30
C THR A 111 23.52 14.43 -17.70
N HIS A 112 24.64 13.69 -17.63
CA HIS A 112 24.64 12.26 -17.90
C HIS A 112 23.89 11.46 -16.82
N ASP A 113 24.00 11.87 -15.55
CA ASP A 113 23.20 11.25 -14.47
C ASP A 113 21.70 11.49 -14.68
N LEU A 114 21.29 12.69 -15.09
CA LEU A 114 19.90 12.99 -15.41
C LEU A 114 19.40 12.20 -16.63
N ALA A 115 20.24 11.93 -17.62
CA ALA A 115 19.89 11.21 -18.85
C ALA A 115 19.47 9.75 -18.62
N ARG A 116 19.89 9.10 -17.53
CA ARG A 116 19.51 7.70 -17.22
C ARG A 116 18.22 7.58 -16.42
N ARG A 117 17.61 8.71 -16.01
CA ARG A 117 16.38 8.72 -15.21
C ARG A 117 15.18 8.28 -16.04
N ASP A 118 14.09 7.94 -15.36
CA ASP A 118 12.89 7.38 -15.97
C ASP A 118 12.11 8.40 -16.82
N PHE A 119 11.72 9.51 -16.22
CA PHE A 119 10.85 10.52 -16.84
C PHE A 119 11.49 11.91 -16.79
N THR A 120 11.17 12.74 -17.79
CA THR A 120 11.66 14.12 -17.90
C THR A 120 11.38 14.93 -16.64
N VAL A 121 10.20 14.78 -16.07
CA VAL A 121 9.77 15.46 -14.82
C VAL A 121 10.58 15.04 -13.59
N ASN A 122 11.31 13.93 -13.64
CA ASN A 122 12.22 13.46 -12.60
C ASN A 122 13.69 13.66 -12.99
N ALA A 123 13.97 14.19 -14.19
CA ALA A 123 15.30 14.38 -14.74
C ALA A 123 15.72 15.86 -14.70
N MET A 124 15.35 16.54 -13.62
CA MET A 124 15.73 17.91 -13.32
C MET A 124 16.64 17.95 -12.09
N ALA A 125 17.52 18.93 -12.04
CA ALA A 125 18.37 19.19 -10.89
C ALA A 125 18.25 20.65 -10.45
N TRP A 126 18.33 20.88 -9.15
CA TRP A 126 18.50 22.21 -8.57
C TRP A 126 19.92 22.36 -8.08
N VAL A 127 20.66 23.25 -8.73
CA VAL A 127 22.05 23.58 -8.42
C VAL A 127 22.08 24.82 -7.52
N PRO A 128 22.54 24.72 -6.27
CA PRO A 128 22.55 25.85 -5.34
C PRO A 128 23.50 26.94 -5.81
N THR A 129 23.05 28.21 -5.76
CA THR A 129 23.87 29.40 -5.95
C THR A 129 24.11 30.16 -4.64
N ASP A 130 23.14 30.07 -3.70
CA ASP A 130 23.21 30.58 -2.34
C ASP A 130 22.39 29.65 -1.43
N LEU A 131 23.08 28.72 -0.76
CA LEU A 131 22.44 27.75 0.14
C LEU A 131 21.77 28.40 1.35
N ALA A 132 22.38 29.48 1.87
CA ALA A 132 21.83 30.16 3.03
C ALA A 132 20.52 30.88 2.73
N ALA A 133 20.37 31.39 1.49
CA ALA A 133 19.16 32.02 1.01
C ALA A 133 18.20 31.00 0.32
N GLY A 134 18.58 29.73 0.20
CA GLY A 134 17.81 28.71 -0.51
C GLY A 134 17.68 28.99 -2.01
N LYS A 135 18.62 29.74 -2.62
CA LYS A 135 18.60 30.11 -4.03
C LYS A 135 19.41 29.15 -4.89
N GLY A 136 18.91 28.84 -6.08
CA GLY A 136 19.61 28.00 -7.04
C GLY A 136 18.97 28.05 -8.43
N LEU A 137 19.61 27.39 -9.37
CA LEU A 137 19.19 27.28 -10.77
C LEU A 137 18.69 25.88 -11.06
N VAL A 138 17.59 25.78 -11.79
CA VAL A 138 17.10 24.49 -12.28
C VAL A 138 17.82 24.15 -13.59
N LEU A 139 18.60 23.07 -13.56
CA LEU A 139 19.15 22.43 -14.73
C LEU A 139 18.12 21.44 -15.27
N ASP A 140 17.59 21.70 -16.45
CA ASP A 140 16.54 20.91 -17.10
C ASP A 140 16.89 20.59 -18.56
N PRO A 141 17.81 19.63 -18.80
CA PRO A 141 18.28 19.34 -20.14
C PRO A 141 17.25 18.59 -21.01
N PHE A 142 16.18 18.06 -20.40
CA PHE A 142 15.18 17.20 -21.08
C PHE A 142 13.78 17.81 -21.14
N GLY A 143 13.60 19.07 -20.70
CA GLY A 143 12.34 19.78 -20.76
C GLY A 143 11.30 19.34 -19.74
N GLY A 144 11.74 18.76 -18.61
CA GLY A 144 10.86 18.27 -17.54
C GLY A 144 9.97 19.34 -16.93
N ALA A 145 10.46 20.58 -16.78
CA ALA A 145 9.66 21.70 -16.27
C ALA A 145 8.53 22.09 -17.23
N SER A 146 8.77 22.00 -18.55
CA SER A 146 7.73 22.21 -19.56
C SER A 146 6.71 21.09 -19.53
N ASP A 147 7.15 19.83 -19.48
CA ASP A 147 6.28 18.68 -19.38
C ASP A 147 5.41 18.74 -18.11
N LEU A 148 6.00 19.15 -16.99
CA LEU A 148 5.31 19.32 -15.73
C LEU A 148 4.20 20.39 -15.82
N ALA A 149 4.48 21.53 -16.45
CA ALA A 149 3.53 22.61 -16.65
C ALA A 149 2.37 22.18 -17.56
N HIS A 150 2.62 21.33 -18.55
CA HIS A 150 1.58 20.77 -19.44
C HIS A 150 0.94 19.48 -18.92
N ARG A 151 1.29 19.04 -17.72
CA ARG A 151 0.85 17.75 -17.15
C ARG A 151 1.11 16.57 -18.08
N LEU A 152 2.29 16.51 -18.66
CA LEU A 152 2.71 15.48 -19.60
C LEU A 152 3.76 14.56 -18.94
N LEU A 153 3.53 13.25 -18.97
CA LEU A 153 4.50 12.27 -18.53
C LEU A 153 5.19 11.67 -19.75
N ARG A 154 6.48 11.95 -19.89
CA ARG A 154 7.33 11.47 -20.99
C ARG A 154 8.60 10.87 -20.44
N THR A 155 9.11 9.81 -21.09
CA THR A 155 10.42 9.23 -20.76
C THR A 155 11.56 10.14 -21.16
N VAL A 156 12.71 9.98 -20.51
CA VAL A 156 13.96 10.56 -20.98
C VAL A 156 14.49 9.70 -22.12
N GLY A 157 14.61 10.27 -23.32
CA GLY A 157 15.08 9.54 -24.51
C GLY A 157 14.03 8.55 -25.06
N ASP A 158 14.52 7.49 -25.70
CA ASP A 158 13.64 6.47 -26.32
C ASP A 158 12.87 5.66 -25.26
N PRO A 159 11.52 5.61 -25.33
CA PRO A 159 10.71 4.91 -24.33
C PRO A 159 10.98 3.40 -24.27
N ARG A 160 11.17 2.75 -25.44
CA ARG A 160 11.40 1.31 -25.49
C ARG A 160 12.72 0.93 -24.85
N GLN A 161 13.76 1.71 -25.14
CA GLN A 161 15.05 1.55 -24.50
C GLN A 161 14.93 1.76 -22.99
N ARG A 162 14.26 2.84 -22.58
CA ARG A 162 14.14 3.22 -21.17
C ARG A 162 13.38 2.19 -20.32
N PHE A 163 12.31 1.63 -20.86
CA PHE A 163 11.56 0.55 -20.19
C PHE A 163 12.26 -0.81 -20.29
N GLY A 164 13.03 -1.05 -21.37
CA GLY A 164 13.83 -2.24 -21.50
C GLY A 164 14.98 -2.35 -20.50
N GLU A 165 15.51 -1.21 -20.01
CA GLU A 165 16.52 -1.16 -18.95
C GLU A 165 15.96 -1.59 -17.58
N ASP A 166 14.73 -1.18 -17.25
CA ASP A 166 14.07 -1.50 -16.00
C ASP A 166 12.54 -1.49 -16.16
N ALA A 167 11.96 -2.68 -16.21
CA ALA A 167 10.52 -2.85 -16.39
C ALA A 167 9.67 -2.30 -15.21
N LEU A 168 10.26 -2.04 -14.03
CA LEU A 168 9.56 -1.35 -12.95
C LEU A 168 9.11 0.05 -13.35
N ARG A 169 9.81 0.70 -14.27
CA ARG A 169 9.45 2.03 -14.78
C ARG A 169 8.07 2.05 -15.44
N LEU A 170 7.58 0.91 -15.94
CA LEU A 170 6.22 0.76 -16.47
C LEU A 170 5.17 0.98 -15.36
N ILE A 171 5.35 0.37 -14.19
CA ILE A 171 4.45 0.57 -13.03
C ILE A 171 4.57 2.01 -12.51
N ARG A 172 5.79 2.53 -12.45
CA ARG A 172 6.07 3.92 -12.05
C ARG A 172 5.38 4.92 -12.97
N ALA A 173 5.30 4.66 -14.29
CA ALA A 173 4.54 5.49 -15.23
C ALA A 173 3.06 5.59 -14.81
N GLY A 174 2.41 4.46 -14.55
CA GLY A 174 1.01 4.44 -14.08
C GLY A 174 0.84 5.22 -12.77
N ARG A 175 1.75 5.02 -11.81
CA ARG A 175 1.74 5.74 -10.53
C ARG A 175 1.89 7.25 -10.71
N PHE A 176 2.88 7.73 -11.45
CA PHE A 176 3.08 9.16 -11.65
C PHE A 176 1.94 9.80 -12.45
N ALA A 177 1.47 9.13 -13.52
CA ALA A 177 0.34 9.62 -14.30
C ALA A 177 -0.92 9.78 -13.44
N GLY A 178 -1.23 8.80 -12.58
CA GLY A 178 -2.38 8.87 -11.68
C GLY A 178 -2.20 9.89 -10.55
N ARG A 179 -1.04 9.86 -9.85
CA ARG A 179 -0.77 10.74 -8.71
C ARG A 179 -0.79 12.22 -9.08
N PHE A 180 -0.16 12.59 -10.19
CA PHE A 180 -0.03 13.98 -10.62
C PHE A 180 -1.02 14.39 -11.71
N GLU A 181 -1.99 13.51 -12.04
CA GLU A 181 -3.00 13.76 -13.08
C GLU A 181 -2.37 14.16 -14.41
N MET A 182 -1.36 13.41 -14.84
CA MET A 182 -0.63 13.66 -16.07
C MET A 182 -1.16 12.79 -17.21
N MET A 183 -1.23 13.36 -18.41
CA MET A 183 -1.36 12.59 -19.65
C MET A 183 -0.02 11.92 -19.96
N ILE A 184 -0.06 10.68 -20.41
CA ILE A 184 1.15 10.00 -20.88
C ILE A 184 1.33 10.40 -22.35
N GLU A 185 2.56 10.75 -22.69
CA GLU A 185 2.93 11.08 -24.06
C GLU A 185 2.70 9.89 -24.98
N PRO A 186 2.15 10.06 -26.22
CA PRO A 186 1.69 8.94 -27.04
C PRO A 186 2.73 7.86 -27.34
N GLU A 187 3.99 8.23 -27.61
CA GLU A 187 5.06 7.24 -27.86
C GLU A 187 5.44 6.49 -26.58
N THR A 188 5.45 7.20 -25.44
CA THR A 188 5.64 6.62 -24.11
C THR A 188 4.52 5.64 -23.78
N GLU A 189 3.26 6.00 -24.05
CA GLU A 189 2.10 5.14 -23.79
C GLU A 189 2.13 3.88 -24.69
N ALA A 190 2.42 4.05 -25.97
CA ALA A 190 2.55 2.91 -26.89
C ALA A 190 3.63 1.91 -26.45
N ALA A 191 4.78 2.42 -26.00
CA ALA A 191 5.85 1.57 -25.47
C ALA A 191 5.46 0.85 -24.16
N ILE A 192 4.67 1.52 -23.27
CA ILE A 192 4.16 0.88 -22.04
C ILE A 192 3.26 -0.31 -22.40
N VAL A 193 2.29 -0.10 -23.29
CA VAL A 193 1.34 -1.15 -23.70
C VAL A 193 2.09 -2.33 -24.35
N GLU A 194 3.04 -2.04 -25.24
CA GLU A 194 3.86 -3.04 -25.90
C GLU A 194 4.69 -3.88 -24.90
N LEU A 195 5.30 -3.23 -23.91
CA LEU A 195 6.22 -3.84 -22.97
C LEU A 195 5.55 -4.28 -21.63
N ALA A 196 4.23 -4.07 -21.47
CA ALA A 196 3.52 -4.45 -20.25
C ALA A 196 3.80 -5.90 -19.77
N PRO A 197 3.89 -6.92 -20.64
CA PRO A 197 4.19 -8.28 -20.20
C PRO A 197 5.56 -8.42 -19.51
N THR A 198 6.52 -7.55 -19.79
CA THR A 198 7.86 -7.62 -19.19
C THR A 198 7.86 -7.30 -17.69
N VAL A 199 6.78 -6.69 -17.16
CA VAL A 199 6.61 -6.47 -15.72
C VAL A 199 6.66 -7.78 -14.94
N ALA A 200 6.32 -8.91 -15.53
CA ALA A 200 6.43 -10.24 -14.91
C ALA A 200 7.89 -10.61 -14.55
N THR A 201 8.90 -9.96 -15.13
CA THR A 201 10.32 -10.16 -14.79
C THR A 201 10.77 -9.36 -13.57
N VAL A 202 9.98 -8.37 -13.14
CA VAL A 202 10.28 -7.54 -11.95
C VAL A 202 10.11 -8.35 -10.69
N SER A 203 11.03 -8.21 -9.73
CA SER A 203 10.90 -8.93 -8.47
C SER A 203 9.64 -8.51 -7.71
N SER A 204 9.01 -9.48 -7.05
CA SER A 204 7.75 -9.29 -6.32
C SER A 204 7.84 -8.19 -5.28
N GLU A 205 8.97 -8.06 -4.61
CA GLU A 205 9.22 -7.02 -3.61
C GLU A 205 9.14 -5.61 -4.21
N ARG A 206 9.74 -5.41 -5.39
CA ARG A 206 9.70 -4.11 -6.07
C ARG A 206 8.29 -3.76 -6.55
N VAL A 207 7.57 -4.75 -7.07
CA VAL A 207 6.15 -4.58 -7.46
C VAL A 207 5.31 -4.23 -6.25
N ARG A 208 5.48 -4.97 -5.13
CA ARG A 208 4.83 -4.68 -3.85
C ARG A 208 5.10 -3.24 -3.40
N ASP A 209 6.36 -2.82 -3.40
CA ASP A 209 6.74 -1.52 -2.88
C ASP A 209 6.14 -0.37 -3.72
N GLU A 210 6.06 -0.51 -5.04
CA GLU A 210 5.35 0.47 -5.88
C GLU A 210 3.83 0.44 -5.64
N LEU A 211 3.23 -0.73 -5.46
CA LEU A 211 1.80 -0.85 -5.12
C LEU A 211 1.49 -0.21 -3.77
N LEU A 212 2.29 -0.49 -2.74
CA LEU A 212 2.11 0.10 -1.41
C LEU A 212 2.32 1.62 -1.46
N ARG A 213 3.27 2.14 -2.24
CA ARG A 213 3.41 3.59 -2.45
C ARG A 213 2.17 4.22 -3.07
N ILE A 214 1.50 3.55 -4.01
CA ILE A 214 0.22 4.01 -4.55
C ILE A 214 -0.82 4.08 -3.44
N LEU A 215 -0.96 3.01 -2.65
CA LEU A 215 -1.97 2.93 -1.61
C LEU A 215 -1.72 3.88 -0.44
N GLU A 216 -0.47 4.10 -0.04
CA GLU A 216 -0.11 4.85 1.16
C GLU A 216 0.07 6.34 0.91
N ARG A 217 0.66 6.70 -0.25
CA ARG A 217 1.10 8.08 -0.51
C ARG A 217 0.22 8.86 -1.48
N ASP A 218 -0.63 8.19 -2.26
CA ASP A 218 -1.49 8.89 -3.20
C ASP A 218 -2.78 9.34 -2.52
N PRO A 219 -3.20 10.60 -2.70
CA PRO A 219 -4.48 11.09 -2.16
C PRO A 219 -5.68 10.31 -2.71
N ARG A 220 -5.61 9.90 -3.97
CA ARG A 220 -6.62 9.13 -4.71
C ARG A 220 -5.98 7.97 -5.46
N PRO A 221 -5.69 6.85 -4.77
CA PRO A 221 -5.03 5.69 -5.36
C PRO A 221 -5.75 5.11 -6.59
N SER A 222 -7.09 5.26 -6.65
CA SER A 222 -7.92 4.80 -7.77
C SER A 222 -7.43 5.31 -9.11
N ARG A 223 -6.90 6.54 -9.18
CA ARG A 223 -6.39 7.14 -10.41
C ARG A 223 -5.21 6.38 -10.97
N ALA A 224 -4.23 6.06 -10.13
CA ALA A 224 -3.07 5.28 -10.54
C ALA A 224 -3.46 3.85 -10.92
N LEU A 225 -4.34 3.22 -10.15
CA LEU A 225 -4.85 1.87 -10.43
C LEU A 225 -5.63 1.80 -11.74
N ALA A 226 -6.45 2.81 -12.05
CA ALA A 226 -7.17 2.92 -13.32
C ALA A 226 -6.22 3.12 -14.51
N VAL A 227 -5.14 3.89 -14.34
CA VAL A 227 -4.11 4.02 -15.38
C VAL A 227 -3.39 2.68 -15.59
N LEU A 228 -3.01 1.97 -14.51
CA LEU A 228 -2.41 0.64 -14.62
C LEU A 228 -3.34 -0.36 -15.33
N GLU A 229 -4.64 -0.29 -15.06
CA GLU A 229 -5.64 -1.13 -15.74
C GLU A 229 -5.71 -0.82 -17.23
N ARG A 230 -5.88 0.47 -17.61
CA ARG A 230 -5.96 0.94 -19.00
C ARG A 230 -4.72 0.56 -19.81
N LEU A 231 -3.54 0.57 -19.21
CA LEU A 231 -2.27 0.21 -19.84
C LEU A 231 -2.00 -1.32 -19.86
N GLY A 232 -2.92 -2.13 -19.34
CA GLY A 232 -2.77 -3.59 -19.27
C GLY A 232 -1.80 -4.09 -18.19
N LEU A 233 -1.22 -3.20 -17.40
CA LEU A 233 -0.25 -3.53 -16.34
C LEU A 233 -0.94 -4.23 -15.17
N LEU A 234 -2.16 -3.81 -14.81
CA LEU A 234 -2.91 -4.41 -13.70
C LEU A 234 -3.15 -5.91 -13.92
N LYS A 235 -3.41 -6.32 -15.16
CA LYS A 235 -3.60 -7.73 -15.52
C LYS A 235 -2.35 -8.58 -15.28
N VAL A 236 -1.16 -7.99 -15.35
CA VAL A 236 0.11 -8.68 -15.12
C VAL A 236 0.43 -8.76 -13.62
N ILE A 237 0.22 -7.67 -12.87
CA ILE A 237 0.62 -7.58 -11.46
C ILE A 237 -0.44 -8.13 -10.49
N LEU A 238 -1.72 -7.89 -10.78
CA LEU A 238 -2.88 -8.27 -9.96
C LEU A 238 -4.01 -8.80 -10.87
N PRO A 239 -3.84 -9.96 -11.52
CA PRO A 239 -4.87 -10.53 -12.39
C PRO A 239 -6.20 -10.76 -11.68
N GLU A 240 -6.18 -11.07 -10.37
CA GLU A 240 -7.35 -11.25 -9.53
C GLU A 240 -8.19 -9.96 -9.43
N LEU A 241 -7.53 -8.82 -9.32
CA LEU A 241 -8.17 -7.51 -9.30
C LEU A 241 -8.67 -7.13 -10.70
N ALA A 242 -7.86 -7.35 -11.72
CA ALA A 242 -8.24 -7.07 -13.11
C ALA A 242 -9.45 -7.90 -13.57
N ALA A 243 -9.65 -9.09 -13.01
CA ALA A 243 -10.80 -9.96 -13.28
C ALA A 243 -12.14 -9.37 -12.79
N LEU A 244 -12.12 -8.35 -11.95
CA LEU A 244 -13.33 -7.65 -11.51
C LEU A 244 -13.91 -6.70 -12.59
N ARG A 245 -13.12 -6.37 -13.63
CA ARG A 245 -13.61 -5.60 -14.77
C ARG A 245 -14.71 -6.38 -15.48
N ALA A 246 -15.79 -5.70 -15.81
CA ALA A 246 -17.00 -6.25 -16.43
C ALA A 246 -17.82 -7.22 -15.53
N ILE A 247 -17.49 -7.38 -14.25
CA ILE A 247 -18.36 -8.08 -13.29
C ILE A 247 -19.47 -7.12 -12.86
N PRO A 248 -20.75 -7.38 -13.26
CA PRO A 248 -21.84 -6.45 -12.98
C PRO A 248 -22.14 -6.39 -11.48
N GLN A 249 -22.49 -5.22 -10.98
CA GLN A 249 -22.94 -5.02 -9.61
C GLN A 249 -24.24 -4.21 -9.57
N ALA A 250 -25.22 -4.70 -8.80
CA ALA A 250 -26.45 -3.97 -8.50
C ALA A 250 -26.22 -3.07 -7.27
N LYS A 251 -25.49 -1.96 -7.44
CA LYS A 251 -25.22 -0.96 -6.39
C LYS A 251 -25.76 0.41 -6.82
N ALA A 252 -25.92 1.34 -5.86
CA ALA A 252 -26.45 2.67 -6.13
C ALA A 252 -25.52 3.52 -7.03
N LEU A 253 -24.20 3.34 -6.90
CA LEU A 253 -23.23 3.98 -7.77
C LEU A 253 -23.03 3.16 -9.05
N PRO A 254 -22.96 3.81 -10.23
CA PRO A 254 -22.75 3.12 -11.50
C PRO A 254 -21.34 2.52 -11.58
N GLY A 255 -21.20 1.44 -12.34
CA GLY A 255 -19.92 0.80 -12.60
C GLY A 255 -19.95 -0.70 -12.36
N ASP A 256 -18.81 -1.35 -12.58
CA ASP A 256 -18.60 -2.77 -12.31
C ASP A 256 -17.89 -3.01 -10.95
N ALA A 257 -17.53 -4.26 -10.69
CA ALA A 257 -16.89 -4.62 -9.42
C ALA A 257 -15.51 -3.97 -9.24
N LEU A 258 -14.78 -3.70 -10.33
CA LEU A 258 -13.51 -2.98 -10.25
C LEU A 258 -13.75 -1.50 -9.90
N ASP A 259 -14.70 -0.84 -10.54
CA ASP A 259 -15.02 0.58 -10.25
C ASP A 259 -15.42 0.75 -8.79
N HIS A 260 -16.25 -0.17 -8.26
CA HIS A 260 -16.59 -0.19 -6.85
C HIS A 260 -15.35 -0.37 -5.95
N THR A 261 -14.49 -1.34 -6.28
CA THR A 261 -13.27 -1.60 -5.49
C THR A 261 -12.35 -0.37 -5.48
N LEU A 262 -12.19 0.30 -6.62
CA LEU A 262 -11.40 1.53 -6.72
C LEU A 262 -12.01 2.67 -5.87
N ALA A 263 -13.33 2.81 -5.88
CA ALA A 263 -14.03 3.79 -5.04
C ALA A 263 -13.87 3.46 -3.54
N ALA A 264 -13.92 2.18 -3.16
CA ALA A 264 -13.69 1.75 -1.79
C ALA A 264 -12.25 2.05 -1.33
N VAL A 265 -11.25 1.86 -2.21
CA VAL A 265 -9.84 2.20 -1.91
C VAL A 265 -9.69 3.71 -1.65
N ASP A 266 -10.33 4.56 -2.43
CA ASP A 266 -10.27 6.02 -2.23
C ASP A 266 -10.97 6.47 -0.93
N ALA A 267 -12.08 5.81 -0.59
CA ALA A 267 -12.84 6.11 0.63
C ALA A 267 -12.16 5.56 1.91
N ALA A 268 -11.27 4.58 1.76
CA ALA A 268 -10.61 3.92 2.88
C ALA A 268 -9.53 4.79 3.53
N ARG A 269 -9.42 4.68 4.88
CA ARG A 269 -8.23 5.16 5.60
C ARG A 269 -6.99 4.44 5.03
N VAL A 270 -5.84 5.10 5.09
CA VAL A 270 -4.59 4.59 4.49
C VAL A 270 -4.28 3.16 4.91
N ASP A 271 -4.42 2.84 6.20
CA ASP A 271 -4.15 1.50 6.75
C ASP A 271 -5.16 0.43 6.30
N ALA A 272 -6.34 0.83 5.80
CA ALA A 272 -7.38 -0.06 5.30
C ALA A 272 -7.36 -0.25 3.77
N ARG A 273 -6.59 0.56 3.03
CA ARG A 273 -6.60 0.55 1.56
C ARG A 273 -6.18 -0.77 0.93
N LEU A 274 -5.25 -1.50 1.55
CA LEU A 274 -4.85 -2.81 1.06
C LEU A 274 -5.98 -3.84 1.23
N ALA A 275 -6.71 -3.80 2.34
CA ALA A 275 -7.90 -4.62 2.54
C ALA A 275 -9.02 -4.21 1.58
N ALA A 276 -9.24 -2.91 1.38
CA ALA A 276 -10.21 -2.40 0.41
C ALA A 276 -9.88 -2.81 -1.04
N LEU A 277 -8.60 -2.89 -1.40
CA LEU A 277 -8.17 -3.35 -2.72
C LEU A 277 -8.51 -4.82 -2.98
N LEU A 278 -8.49 -5.65 -1.93
CA LEU A 278 -8.62 -7.10 -2.05
C LEU A 278 -9.97 -7.67 -1.55
N HIS A 279 -10.87 -6.85 -0.96
CA HIS A 279 -12.07 -7.37 -0.31
C HIS A 279 -13.00 -8.12 -1.25
N ASP A 280 -13.11 -7.68 -2.48
CA ASP A 280 -14.05 -8.19 -3.47
C ASP A 280 -13.42 -9.11 -4.54
N VAL A 281 -12.12 -9.43 -4.46
CA VAL A 281 -11.44 -10.23 -5.51
C VAL A 281 -12.06 -11.63 -5.69
N GLY A 282 -12.79 -12.14 -4.72
CA GLY A 282 -13.53 -13.39 -4.81
C GLY A 282 -14.75 -13.34 -5.74
N LYS A 283 -15.27 -12.16 -6.07
CA LYS A 283 -16.51 -12.02 -6.87
C LYS A 283 -16.40 -12.61 -8.27
N ALA A 284 -15.25 -12.44 -8.93
CA ALA A 284 -15.04 -12.99 -10.26
C ALA A 284 -15.11 -14.52 -10.30
N THR A 285 -14.73 -15.19 -9.20
CA THR A 285 -14.73 -16.66 -9.08
C THR A 285 -16.07 -17.20 -8.60
N THR A 286 -16.83 -16.43 -7.81
CA THR A 286 -18.07 -16.89 -7.18
C THR A 286 -19.34 -16.41 -7.88
N LEU A 287 -19.20 -15.70 -9.01
CA LEU A 287 -20.35 -15.23 -9.78
C LEU A 287 -21.17 -16.43 -10.31
N ALA A 288 -22.38 -16.58 -9.79
CA ALA A 288 -23.35 -17.55 -10.27
C ALA A 288 -24.76 -16.96 -10.15
N ASP A 289 -25.54 -17.01 -11.23
CA ASP A 289 -26.91 -16.49 -11.29
C ASP A 289 -27.07 -15.03 -10.79
N GLY A 290 -26.04 -14.19 -11.03
CA GLY A 290 -26.01 -12.79 -10.60
C GLY A 290 -25.68 -12.58 -9.11
N HIS A 291 -25.29 -13.62 -8.38
CA HIS A 291 -24.94 -13.60 -6.98
C HIS A 291 -23.45 -13.96 -6.75
N PHE A 292 -22.90 -13.52 -5.62
CA PHE A 292 -21.49 -13.71 -5.23
C PHE A 292 -21.37 -14.45 -3.89
N ILE A 293 -22.13 -15.53 -3.71
CA ILE A 293 -22.21 -16.24 -2.44
C ILE A 293 -20.83 -16.79 -2.05
N GLY A 294 -20.35 -16.44 -0.85
CA GLY A 294 -19.07 -16.89 -0.32
C GLY A 294 -17.84 -16.18 -0.89
N HIS A 295 -18.02 -15.06 -1.62
CA HIS A 295 -16.89 -14.31 -2.17
C HIS A 295 -15.94 -13.76 -1.09
N ASP A 296 -16.40 -13.55 0.13
CA ASP A 296 -15.62 -13.19 1.30
C ASP A 296 -14.57 -14.25 1.66
N LYS A 297 -14.97 -15.52 1.71
CA LYS A 297 -14.11 -16.66 2.01
C LYS A 297 -13.15 -16.97 0.87
N VAL A 298 -13.68 -17.10 -0.35
CA VAL A 298 -12.87 -17.30 -1.56
C VAL A 298 -11.93 -16.12 -1.79
N GLY A 299 -12.42 -14.89 -1.55
CA GLY A 299 -11.62 -13.67 -1.64
C GLY A 299 -10.48 -13.64 -0.64
N ALA A 300 -10.69 -14.12 0.59
CA ALA A 300 -9.64 -14.23 1.59
C ALA A 300 -8.53 -15.21 1.17
N ASP A 301 -8.88 -16.34 0.58
CA ASP A 301 -7.91 -17.34 0.10
C ASP A 301 -7.13 -16.80 -1.13
N LEU A 302 -7.81 -16.08 -2.03
CA LEU A 302 -7.16 -15.37 -3.13
C LEU A 302 -6.26 -14.23 -2.62
N ALA A 303 -6.72 -13.44 -1.65
CA ALA A 303 -5.92 -12.38 -1.03
C ALA A 303 -4.65 -12.95 -0.39
N LEU A 304 -4.73 -14.07 0.33
CA LEU A 304 -3.56 -14.75 0.88
C LEU A 304 -2.56 -15.12 -0.22
N THR A 305 -3.04 -15.67 -1.33
CA THR A 305 -2.21 -16.05 -2.48
C THR A 305 -1.54 -14.82 -3.11
N VAL A 306 -2.28 -13.73 -3.32
CA VAL A 306 -1.77 -12.45 -3.86
C VAL A 306 -0.69 -11.87 -2.94
N LEU A 307 -0.96 -11.79 -1.63
CA LEU A 307 -0.05 -11.20 -0.65
C LEU A 307 1.22 -12.04 -0.50
N ALA A 308 1.12 -13.37 -0.56
CA ALA A 308 2.27 -14.27 -0.58
C ALA A 308 3.11 -14.11 -1.87
N ARG A 309 2.47 -14.04 -3.05
CA ARG A 309 3.12 -13.79 -4.34
C ARG A 309 3.88 -12.46 -4.34
N LEU A 310 3.30 -11.41 -3.75
CA LEU A 310 3.91 -10.09 -3.61
C LEU A 310 4.91 -10.01 -2.45
N ARG A 311 5.11 -11.08 -1.69
CA ARG A 311 6.00 -11.12 -0.52
C ARG A 311 5.70 -10.01 0.48
N VAL A 312 4.41 -9.79 0.74
CA VAL A 312 3.97 -8.85 1.79
C VAL A 312 4.35 -9.43 3.16
N PRO A 313 4.82 -8.60 4.13
CA PRO A 313 5.15 -9.07 5.47
C PRO A 313 3.99 -9.84 6.11
N GLY A 314 4.31 -10.98 6.76
CA GLY A 314 3.31 -11.93 7.24
C GLY A 314 2.27 -11.33 8.20
N SER A 315 2.67 -10.40 9.07
CA SER A 315 1.74 -9.71 9.97
C SER A 315 0.72 -8.85 9.22
N LEU A 316 1.16 -8.10 8.20
CA LEU A 316 0.28 -7.30 7.35
C LEU A 316 -0.63 -8.20 6.50
N ALA A 317 -0.10 -9.29 5.97
CA ALA A 317 -0.86 -10.25 5.19
C ALA A 317 -1.96 -10.92 6.05
N ALA A 318 -1.64 -11.43 7.22
CA ALA A 318 -2.61 -12.06 8.12
C ALA A 318 -3.72 -11.09 8.55
N ARG A 319 -3.35 -9.85 8.91
CA ARG A 319 -4.29 -8.78 9.25
C ARG A 319 -5.24 -8.49 8.10
N THR A 320 -4.73 -8.33 6.88
CA THR A 320 -5.53 -8.06 5.67
C THR A 320 -6.48 -9.21 5.35
N VAL A 321 -5.98 -10.46 5.34
CA VAL A 321 -6.77 -11.66 5.02
C VAL A 321 -7.89 -11.87 6.03
N GLY A 322 -7.62 -11.68 7.33
CA GLY A 322 -8.63 -11.77 8.38
C GLY A 322 -9.80 -10.79 8.15
N VAL A 323 -9.47 -9.56 7.79
CA VAL A 323 -10.47 -8.52 7.50
C VAL A 323 -11.25 -8.83 6.22
N VAL A 324 -10.58 -9.28 5.16
CA VAL A 324 -11.25 -9.69 3.91
C VAL A 324 -12.21 -10.86 4.16
N ARG A 325 -11.84 -11.83 4.98
CA ARG A 325 -12.69 -12.99 5.32
C ARG A 325 -13.97 -12.60 6.03
N GLU A 326 -13.93 -11.59 6.88
CA GLU A 326 -15.04 -11.20 7.77
C GLU A 326 -15.78 -9.93 7.31
N HIS A 327 -15.43 -9.36 6.13
CA HIS A 327 -16.02 -8.08 5.70
C HIS A 327 -17.52 -8.15 5.41
N MET A 328 -18.04 -9.35 5.08
CA MET A 328 -19.46 -9.55 4.80
C MET A 328 -20.25 -9.78 6.10
N TYR A 329 -20.64 -8.70 6.74
CA TYR A 329 -21.62 -8.69 7.82
C TYR A 329 -22.64 -7.58 7.59
N ALA A 330 -23.90 -7.85 7.92
CA ALA A 330 -24.99 -6.89 7.82
C ALA A 330 -25.56 -6.70 9.22
N TYR A 331 -25.19 -5.60 9.86
CA TYR A 331 -25.77 -5.21 11.14
C TYR A 331 -27.02 -4.39 10.91
N ASP A 332 -28.05 -4.71 11.67
CA ASP A 332 -29.25 -3.92 11.84
C ASP A 332 -29.72 -3.98 13.30
N ASP A 333 -30.68 -3.16 13.67
CA ASP A 333 -31.25 -3.04 15.01
C ASP A 333 -31.99 -4.32 15.48
N ALA A 334 -32.30 -5.25 14.60
CA ALA A 334 -32.88 -6.55 14.97
C ALA A 334 -31.84 -7.51 15.58
N TRP A 335 -30.55 -7.19 15.51
CA TRP A 335 -29.53 -8.01 16.17
C TRP A 335 -29.75 -8.04 17.69
N THR A 336 -29.89 -9.23 18.24
CA THR A 336 -29.89 -9.44 19.69
C THR A 336 -28.49 -9.24 20.29
N ASP A 337 -28.39 -9.05 21.62
CA ASP A 337 -27.08 -9.00 22.28
C ASP A 337 -26.32 -10.31 22.11
N ALA A 338 -27.02 -11.46 22.04
CA ALA A 338 -26.43 -12.74 21.70
C ALA A 338 -25.79 -12.75 20.30
N ALA A 339 -26.42 -12.14 19.31
CA ALA A 339 -25.85 -11.99 17.97
C ALA A 339 -24.59 -11.11 17.99
N VAL A 340 -24.57 -10.03 18.76
CA VAL A 340 -23.37 -9.19 18.96
C VAL A 340 -22.25 -9.99 19.63
N ARG A 341 -22.54 -10.79 20.66
CA ARG A 341 -21.54 -11.66 21.31
C ARG A 341 -20.95 -12.70 20.36
N ARG A 342 -21.79 -13.34 19.51
CA ARG A 342 -21.32 -14.25 18.45
C ARG A 342 -20.41 -13.54 17.45
N PHE A 343 -20.77 -12.33 17.04
CA PHE A 343 -19.92 -11.51 16.16
C PHE A 343 -18.56 -11.21 16.79
N ILE A 344 -18.54 -10.80 18.07
CA ILE A 344 -17.28 -10.55 18.80
C ILE A 344 -16.41 -11.80 18.83
N ARG A 345 -16.97 -12.96 19.12
CA ARG A 345 -16.21 -14.23 19.12
C ARG A 345 -15.69 -14.62 17.74
N ARG A 346 -16.52 -14.47 16.71
CA ARG A 346 -16.12 -14.76 15.32
C ARG A 346 -14.95 -13.89 14.90
N THR A 347 -14.94 -12.64 15.33
CA THR A 347 -13.93 -11.64 14.98
C THR A 347 -12.84 -11.45 16.06
N ALA A 348 -12.70 -12.38 17.00
CA ALA A 348 -11.74 -12.24 18.11
C ALA A 348 -10.29 -12.14 17.64
N ASP A 349 -9.93 -12.88 16.58
CA ASP A 349 -8.59 -12.91 16.00
C ASP A 349 -8.45 -11.92 14.81
N VAL A 350 -9.45 -11.06 14.58
CA VAL A 350 -9.47 -10.07 13.49
C VAL A 350 -9.24 -8.67 14.04
N ASP A 351 -8.49 -7.86 13.32
CA ASP A 351 -8.40 -6.43 13.61
C ASP A 351 -9.76 -5.76 13.32
N ARG A 352 -10.61 -5.67 14.36
CA ARG A 352 -11.95 -5.07 14.23
C ARG A 352 -11.91 -3.59 13.84
N ALA A 353 -10.90 -2.84 14.27
CA ALA A 353 -10.78 -1.45 13.87
C ALA A 353 -10.54 -1.31 12.36
N LEU A 354 -9.75 -2.21 11.79
CA LEU A 354 -9.53 -2.28 10.36
C LEU A 354 -10.77 -2.81 9.62
N LEU A 355 -11.44 -3.82 10.17
CA LEU A 355 -12.70 -4.37 9.63
C LEU A 355 -13.77 -3.29 9.51
N PHE A 356 -13.94 -2.48 10.55
CA PHE A 356 -14.90 -1.39 10.57
C PHE A 356 -14.51 -0.25 9.61
N ALA A 357 -13.21 0.05 9.50
CA ALA A 357 -12.72 1.00 8.51
C ALA A 357 -13.00 0.55 7.08
N LEU A 358 -12.79 -0.74 6.78
CA LEU A 358 -13.16 -1.33 5.49
C LEU A 358 -14.67 -1.24 5.25
N ARG A 359 -15.49 -1.58 6.25
CA ARG A 359 -16.96 -1.52 6.10
C ARG A 359 -17.46 -0.12 5.77
N ARG A 360 -16.92 0.92 6.43
CA ARG A 360 -17.24 2.32 6.11
C ARG A 360 -16.87 2.66 4.66
N ALA A 361 -15.70 2.22 4.21
CA ALA A 361 -15.25 2.45 2.85
C ALA A 361 -16.13 1.74 1.81
N ASP A 362 -16.51 0.48 2.05
CA ASP A 362 -17.43 -0.28 1.20
C ASP A 362 -18.82 0.35 1.15
N ASN A 363 -19.36 0.79 2.29
CA ASN A 363 -20.63 1.51 2.36
C ASN A 363 -20.60 2.80 1.54
N ALA A 364 -19.54 3.61 1.67
CA ALA A 364 -19.35 4.83 0.90
C ALA A 364 -19.28 4.55 -0.60
N ALA A 365 -18.51 3.53 -1.01
CA ALA A 365 -18.39 3.11 -2.40
C ALA A 365 -19.67 2.46 -2.95
N SER A 366 -20.53 1.94 -2.08
CA SER A 366 -21.83 1.36 -2.46
C SER A 366 -22.95 2.40 -2.57
N GLY A 367 -22.70 3.66 -2.17
CA GLY A 367 -23.71 4.70 -2.10
C GLY A 367 -24.72 4.49 -0.95
N VAL A 368 -24.35 3.71 0.06
CA VAL A 368 -25.11 3.58 1.31
C VAL A 368 -24.94 4.88 2.09
N GLY A 369 -26.03 5.60 2.32
CA GLY A 369 -26.02 6.89 2.99
C GLY A 369 -25.71 6.83 4.50
N SER A 370 -26.05 7.89 5.25
CA SER A 370 -25.76 8.04 6.69
C SER A 370 -26.25 6.88 7.56
N HIS A 371 -27.32 6.20 7.15
CA HIS A 371 -27.84 5.02 7.87
C HIS A 371 -26.81 3.89 8.02
N GLY A 372 -25.93 3.70 7.02
CA GLY A 372 -24.84 2.72 7.12
C GLY A 372 -23.78 3.10 8.16
N GLU A 373 -23.52 4.40 8.35
CA GLU A 373 -22.58 4.90 9.37
C GLU A 373 -23.19 4.83 10.77
N GLU A 374 -24.48 5.17 10.90
CA GLU A 374 -25.23 5.09 12.16
C GLU A 374 -25.27 3.65 12.68
N ASN A 375 -25.64 2.69 11.83
CA ASN A 375 -25.65 1.26 12.15
C ASN A 375 -24.26 0.78 12.57
N GLN A 376 -23.21 1.20 11.87
CA GLN A 376 -21.84 0.84 12.22
C GLN A 376 -21.42 1.39 13.59
N ALA A 377 -21.73 2.65 13.88
CA ALA A 377 -21.42 3.28 15.16
C ALA A 377 -22.19 2.61 16.33
N GLU A 378 -23.45 2.23 16.09
CA GLU A 378 -24.24 1.50 17.08
C GLU A 378 -23.67 0.12 17.39
N LEU A 379 -23.31 -0.64 16.35
CA LEU A 379 -22.63 -1.95 16.53
C LEU A 379 -21.36 -1.80 17.37
N GLU A 380 -20.51 -0.80 17.06
CA GLU A 380 -19.28 -0.55 17.81
C GLU A 380 -19.56 -0.24 19.28
N ALA A 381 -20.58 0.57 19.57
CA ALA A 381 -20.99 0.88 20.93
C ALA A 381 -21.54 -0.35 21.67
N ARG A 382 -22.32 -1.22 21.00
CA ARG A 382 -22.80 -2.47 21.58
C ARG A 382 -21.65 -3.44 21.87
N ILE A 383 -20.70 -3.57 20.95
CA ILE A 383 -19.50 -4.40 21.14
C ILE A 383 -18.71 -3.91 22.36
N ALA A 384 -18.48 -2.61 22.51
CA ALA A 384 -17.78 -2.06 23.67
C ALA A 384 -18.48 -2.45 24.98
N ARG A 385 -19.81 -2.30 25.05
CA ARG A 385 -20.60 -2.67 26.26
C ARG A 385 -20.51 -4.16 26.57
N GLU A 386 -20.59 -5.03 25.57
CA GLU A 386 -20.50 -6.49 25.77
C GLU A 386 -19.08 -6.91 26.21
N LEU A 387 -18.04 -6.30 25.66
CA LEU A 387 -16.66 -6.55 26.06
C LEU A 387 -16.35 -6.10 27.50
N GLU A 388 -16.93 -5.01 27.96
CA GLU A 388 -16.82 -4.58 29.35
C GLU A 388 -17.50 -5.56 30.32
N ARG A 389 -18.63 -6.15 29.91
CA ARG A 389 -19.40 -7.09 30.74
C ARG A 389 -18.80 -8.49 30.82
N GLN A 390 -18.24 -8.98 29.73
CA GLN A 390 -17.84 -10.39 29.55
C GLN A 390 -16.48 -10.54 28.86
N PRO A 391 -15.39 -9.89 29.32
CA PRO A 391 -14.11 -9.93 28.64
C PRO A 391 -13.52 -11.35 28.57
N GLU A 392 -13.63 -12.13 29.66
CA GLU A 392 -13.09 -13.49 29.73
C GLU A 392 -13.69 -14.42 28.66
N LEU A 393 -15.01 -14.40 28.52
CA LEU A 393 -15.72 -15.21 27.56
C LEU A 393 -15.42 -14.77 26.10
N LEU A 394 -15.49 -13.45 25.83
CA LEU A 394 -15.51 -12.93 24.47
C LEU A 394 -14.10 -12.77 23.87
N LEU A 395 -13.11 -12.38 24.67
CA LEU A 395 -11.73 -12.21 24.21
C LEU A 395 -10.88 -13.48 24.41
N TYR A 396 -11.02 -14.14 25.57
CA TYR A 396 -10.18 -15.28 25.92
C TYR A 396 -10.84 -16.63 25.67
N ARG A 397 -12.11 -16.64 25.19
CA ARG A 397 -12.89 -17.86 24.89
C ARG A 397 -12.95 -18.82 26.09
N ARG A 398 -13.00 -18.30 27.32
CA ARG A 398 -12.99 -19.10 28.53
C ARG A 398 -14.39 -19.23 29.11
N LEU A 399 -14.84 -20.47 29.23
CA LEU A 399 -15.96 -20.83 30.11
C LEU A 399 -15.47 -20.95 31.55
N ALA A 400 -16.39 -20.93 32.50
CA ALA A 400 -16.08 -21.17 33.92
C ALA A 400 -15.64 -22.61 34.20
N ILE A 401 -15.74 -23.53 33.22
CA ILE A 401 -15.21 -24.89 33.24
C ILE A 401 -14.43 -25.19 31.97
N ASP A 402 -13.55 -26.20 32.07
CA ASP A 402 -12.78 -26.68 30.93
C ASP A 402 -13.05 -28.19 30.65
N GLY A 403 -12.29 -28.76 29.69
CA GLY A 403 -12.46 -30.17 29.35
C GLY A 403 -12.06 -31.13 30.47
N HIS A 404 -11.16 -30.76 31.38
CA HIS A 404 -10.79 -31.56 32.53
C HIS A 404 -11.91 -31.56 33.58
N ASP A 405 -12.60 -30.46 33.76
CA ASP A 405 -13.78 -30.38 34.62
C ASP A 405 -14.89 -31.30 34.12
N LEU A 406 -15.17 -31.31 32.80
CA LEU A 406 -16.14 -32.24 32.22
C LEU A 406 -15.77 -33.70 32.39
N GLN A 407 -14.47 -34.04 32.26
CA GLN A 407 -14.00 -35.40 32.53
C GLN A 407 -14.23 -35.81 34.00
N ARG A 408 -13.89 -34.93 34.93
CA ARG A 408 -14.01 -35.18 36.37
C ARG A 408 -15.47 -35.30 36.82
N GLU A 409 -16.34 -34.38 36.37
CA GLU A 409 -17.71 -34.22 36.87
C GLU A 409 -18.71 -35.12 36.17
N LEU A 410 -18.46 -35.46 34.89
CA LEU A 410 -19.38 -36.24 34.04
C LEU A 410 -18.81 -37.59 33.62
N GLY A 411 -17.53 -37.88 33.93
CA GLY A 411 -16.90 -39.12 33.51
C GLY A 411 -16.69 -39.27 32.02
N LEU A 412 -16.69 -38.17 31.26
CA LEU A 412 -16.48 -38.21 29.82
C LEU A 412 -15.06 -38.66 29.48
N PRO A 413 -14.88 -39.58 28.53
CA PRO A 413 -13.53 -39.95 28.09
C PRO A 413 -12.88 -38.80 27.31
N PRO A 414 -11.51 -38.72 27.32
CA PRO A 414 -10.82 -37.77 26.47
C PRO A 414 -11.18 -38.02 24.99
N GLY A 415 -11.67 -36.98 24.33
CA GLY A 415 -12.06 -37.13 22.93
C GLY A 415 -12.89 -35.95 22.38
N PRO A 416 -13.34 -36.05 21.12
CA PRO A 416 -14.09 -34.99 20.43
C PRO A 416 -15.43 -34.66 21.09
N GLU A 417 -16.01 -35.56 21.90
CA GLU A 417 -17.26 -35.34 22.65
C GLU A 417 -17.12 -34.18 23.64
N ILE A 418 -15.97 -34.06 24.31
CA ILE A 418 -15.69 -32.95 25.22
C ILE A 418 -15.76 -31.62 24.46
N GLY A 419 -15.15 -31.57 23.26
CA GLY A 419 -15.20 -30.39 22.40
C GLY A 419 -16.63 -30.01 22.03
N ALA A 420 -17.44 -30.98 21.61
CA ALA A 420 -18.84 -30.78 21.25
C ALA A 420 -19.67 -30.25 22.43
N VAL A 421 -19.45 -30.77 23.65
CA VAL A 421 -20.13 -30.26 24.85
C VAL A 421 -19.70 -28.82 25.17
N LEU A 422 -18.39 -28.52 25.13
CA LEU A 422 -17.88 -27.18 25.35
C LEU A 422 -18.42 -26.17 24.31
N ASP A 423 -18.55 -26.59 23.06
CA ASP A 423 -19.13 -25.75 22.00
C ASP A 423 -20.61 -25.45 22.28
N ARG A 424 -21.39 -26.46 22.71
CA ARG A 424 -22.80 -26.26 23.09
C ARG A 424 -22.95 -25.37 24.34
N LEU A 425 -22.11 -25.57 25.35
CA LEU A 425 -22.08 -24.72 26.54
C LEU A 425 -21.71 -23.26 26.16
N THR A 426 -20.77 -23.11 25.25
CA THR A 426 -20.40 -21.78 24.72
C THR A 426 -21.59 -21.09 24.07
N GLU A 427 -22.34 -21.78 23.20
CA GLU A 427 -23.52 -21.20 22.57
C GLU A 427 -24.59 -20.82 23.61
N ALA A 428 -24.84 -21.67 24.61
CA ALA A 428 -25.78 -21.37 25.69
C ALA A 428 -25.36 -20.10 26.48
N VAL A 429 -24.08 -19.96 26.79
CA VAL A 429 -23.54 -18.78 27.49
C VAL A 429 -23.54 -17.54 26.60
N LEU A 430 -23.36 -17.68 25.28
CA LEU A 430 -23.53 -16.55 24.36
C LEU A 430 -24.98 -16.05 24.30
N ASP A 431 -25.96 -16.95 24.48
CA ASP A 431 -27.37 -16.55 24.61
C ASP A 431 -27.66 -15.91 25.95
N ASP A 432 -27.24 -16.54 27.06
CA ASP A 432 -27.40 -16.03 28.42
C ASP A 432 -26.07 -16.09 29.20
N PRO A 433 -25.36 -14.97 29.31
CA PRO A 433 -24.09 -14.90 30.03
C PRO A 433 -24.16 -15.29 31.52
N ALA A 434 -25.34 -15.23 32.15
CA ALA A 434 -25.51 -15.61 33.55
C ALA A 434 -25.28 -17.12 33.77
N LEU A 435 -25.36 -17.91 32.71
CA LEU A 435 -25.09 -19.35 32.75
C LEU A 435 -23.59 -19.68 32.95
N ASN A 436 -22.67 -18.72 32.81
CA ASN A 436 -21.23 -18.97 32.92
C ASN A 436 -20.74 -19.13 34.37
N GLU A 437 -21.39 -19.99 35.10
CA GLU A 437 -21.09 -20.42 36.46
C GLU A 437 -20.74 -21.92 36.43
N ALA A 438 -19.67 -22.35 37.11
CA ALA A 438 -19.17 -23.74 36.99
C ALA A 438 -20.24 -24.79 37.33
N SER A 439 -21.01 -24.59 38.40
CA SER A 439 -22.10 -25.49 38.82
C SER A 439 -23.19 -25.56 37.76
N THR A 440 -23.61 -24.41 37.22
CA THR A 440 -24.67 -24.29 36.22
C THR A 440 -24.27 -24.97 34.91
N LEU A 441 -23.01 -24.77 34.46
CA LEU A 441 -22.51 -25.39 33.26
C LEU A 441 -22.40 -26.93 33.35
N VAL A 442 -22.01 -27.45 34.52
CA VAL A 442 -21.98 -28.91 34.77
C VAL A 442 -23.39 -29.49 34.76
N GLU A 443 -24.36 -28.83 35.39
CA GLU A 443 -25.76 -29.26 35.38
C GLU A 443 -26.34 -29.24 33.97
N LEU A 444 -26.07 -28.20 33.19
CA LEU A 444 -26.53 -28.08 31.80
C LEU A 444 -25.92 -29.19 30.93
N ALA A 445 -24.62 -29.48 31.12
CA ALA A 445 -23.94 -30.54 30.37
C ALA A 445 -24.46 -31.96 30.72
N ARG A 446 -24.95 -32.18 31.95
CA ARG A 446 -25.60 -33.47 32.37
C ARG A 446 -26.92 -33.74 31.68
N GLN A 447 -27.59 -32.70 31.17
CA GLN A 447 -28.88 -32.83 30.50
C GLN A 447 -28.74 -33.21 29.03
N TRP A 448 -27.55 -33.20 28.48
CA TRP A 448 -27.25 -33.49 27.08
C TRP A 448 -26.59 -34.86 26.87
#